data_64b568081f38ceec1641090893953284
#
_entry.id   64b568081f38ceec1641090893953284
#
_cell.length_a   1.000
_cell.length_b   1.000
_cell.length_c   1.000
_cell.angle_alpha   90.00
_cell.angle_beta   90.00
_cell.angle_gamma   90.00
#
_symmetry.space_group_name_H-M   'P 1'
#
loop_
_entity.id
_entity.type
_entity.pdbx_description
1 polymer ?
#
loop_
_entity_poly.entity_id
_entity_poly.type
_entity_poly.pdbx_seq_one_letter_code
_entity_poly.pdbx_strand_id
1 'polypeptide(L)'
;KSIDAIKAAPDIEPLRIQITRAGVKVLRGGAKGQELGSRQQELKGSYDLPDIIGELQEATSLTRKTIVDILVGSGRLEEFIANPNDFIAMAKRILRNTLAELVVDGVQYERIAGSVYELRELRKDGEEEKERFLDQMYKLENADKSNFDYVIYDSDPERQFAELLDGREDIKLFMKLPDKFKIDTPVGPYNPDWAIVKHEDGEERVYMIRETKSTEDEVKRRPTENAKIKSAKRHFEAIGVGDYAVSVPGKWRI
;
A
#
# COMPACT_ATOMS: atom_id res chain seq x y z
N LYS A 1 -17.79 3.50 -12.11
CA LYS A 1 -16.54 2.97 -11.51
C LYS A 1 -16.81 1.96 -10.38
N SER A 2 -17.45 2.32 -9.25
CA SER A 2 -17.69 1.38 -8.13
C SER A 2 -18.55 0.19 -8.53
N ILE A 3 -19.62 0.41 -9.28
CA ILE A 3 -20.48 -0.65 -9.80
C ILE A 3 -19.70 -1.61 -10.68
N ASP A 4 -18.93 -1.08 -11.62
CA ASP A 4 -18.16 -1.90 -12.57
C ASP A 4 -17.03 -2.68 -11.86
N ALA A 5 -16.42 -2.05 -10.85
CA ALA A 5 -15.39 -2.71 -10.03
C ALA A 5 -15.97 -3.85 -9.18
N ILE A 6 -17.17 -3.70 -8.62
CA ILE A 6 -17.84 -4.79 -7.92
C ILE A 6 -18.24 -5.90 -8.90
N LYS A 7 -18.75 -5.57 -10.08
CA LYS A 7 -19.07 -6.57 -11.13
C LYS A 7 -17.86 -7.39 -11.58
N ALA A 8 -16.70 -6.74 -11.67
CA ALA A 8 -15.46 -7.36 -12.13
C ALA A 8 -14.69 -8.10 -11.02
N ALA A 9 -15.12 -7.99 -9.76
CA ALA A 9 -14.47 -8.66 -8.65
C ALA A 9 -14.67 -10.19 -8.75
N PRO A 10 -13.71 -10.98 -8.22
CA PRO A 10 -13.87 -12.44 -8.14
C PRO A 10 -15.16 -12.85 -7.45
N ASP A 11 -15.73 -13.97 -7.88
CA ASP A 11 -16.92 -14.54 -7.29
C ASP A 11 -16.67 -14.93 -5.82
N ILE A 12 -17.68 -14.76 -4.99
CA ILE A 12 -17.62 -15.09 -3.57
C ILE A 12 -18.22 -16.47 -3.37
N GLU A 13 -17.41 -17.36 -2.79
CA GLU A 13 -17.89 -18.70 -2.48
C GLU A 13 -18.90 -18.70 -1.34
N PRO A 14 -19.97 -19.50 -1.43
CA PRO A 14 -20.92 -19.67 -0.34
C PRO A 14 -20.23 -20.17 0.94
N LEU A 15 -20.78 -19.77 2.08
CA LEU A 15 -20.32 -20.28 3.38
C LEU A 15 -20.43 -21.80 3.44
N ARG A 16 -19.32 -22.44 3.80
CA ARG A 16 -19.24 -23.89 4.00
C ARG A 16 -18.90 -24.21 5.43
N ILE A 17 -19.60 -25.16 6.02
CA ILE A 17 -19.29 -25.73 7.33
C ILE A 17 -18.63 -27.10 7.17
N GLN A 18 -17.65 -27.36 8.01
CA GLN A 18 -17.05 -28.68 8.11
C GLN A 18 -17.81 -29.49 9.17
N ILE A 19 -18.49 -30.53 8.73
CA ILE A 19 -19.15 -31.45 9.61
C ILE A 19 -18.23 -32.63 9.89
N THR A 20 -17.74 -32.73 11.13
CA THR A 20 -16.86 -33.84 11.55
C THR A 20 -17.70 -34.83 12.34
N ARG A 21 -17.65 -36.10 11.94
CA ARG A 21 -18.20 -37.19 12.75
C ARG A 21 -17.11 -37.68 13.70
N ALA A 22 -17.40 -37.61 15.00
CA ALA A 22 -16.54 -38.15 16.03
C ALA A 22 -17.18 -39.39 16.67
N GLY A 23 -16.46 -40.49 16.71
CA GLY A 23 -16.83 -41.64 17.50
C GLY A 23 -16.16 -41.57 18.88
N VAL A 24 -16.90 -41.82 19.92
CA VAL A 24 -16.36 -41.93 21.28
C VAL A 24 -16.35 -43.38 21.72
N LYS A 25 -15.14 -43.94 21.96
CA LYS A 25 -14.96 -45.26 22.50
C LYS A 25 -14.72 -45.16 24.00
N VAL A 26 -15.67 -45.68 24.77
CA VAL A 26 -15.55 -45.71 26.23
C VAL A 26 -14.75 -46.97 26.64
N LEU A 27 -13.68 -46.75 27.38
CA LEU A 27 -12.78 -47.78 27.90
C LEU A 27 -12.79 -47.73 29.43
N ARG A 28 -12.40 -48.82 30.11
CA ARG A 28 -12.34 -48.91 31.60
C ARG A 28 -11.45 -47.86 32.28
N GLY A 29 -10.77 -46.99 31.57
CA GLY A 29 -9.92 -45.92 32.11
C GLY A 29 -10.18 -44.57 31.52
N GLY A 30 -11.30 -44.35 30.79
CA GLY A 30 -11.63 -43.08 30.15
C GLY A 30 -12.26 -43.23 28.76
N ALA A 31 -12.51 -42.11 28.10
CA ALA A 31 -13.07 -42.09 26.75
C ALA A 31 -12.01 -41.61 25.76
N LYS A 32 -11.89 -42.31 24.63
CA LYS A 32 -11.07 -41.83 23.47
C LYS A 32 -11.98 -41.43 22.34
N GLY A 33 -11.81 -40.16 21.90
CA GLY A 33 -12.42 -39.67 20.67
C GLY A 33 -11.66 -40.13 19.45
N GLN A 34 -12.34 -40.53 18.41
CA GLN A 34 -11.77 -40.86 17.11
C GLN A 34 -12.57 -40.12 16.03
N GLU A 35 -11.90 -39.39 15.17
CA GLU A 35 -12.52 -38.80 14.00
C GLU A 35 -12.89 -39.91 13.02
N LEU A 36 -14.16 -39.99 12.64
CA LEU A 36 -14.69 -41.01 11.74
C LEU A 36 -14.82 -40.51 10.29
N GLY A 37 -14.59 -39.22 10.08
CA GLY A 37 -14.64 -38.57 8.80
C GLY A 37 -15.14 -37.14 8.91
N SER A 38 -14.76 -36.32 7.93
CA SER A 38 -15.27 -34.95 7.79
C SER A 38 -15.80 -34.72 6.38
N ARG A 39 -16.82 -33.86 6.26
CA ARG A 39 -17.32 -33.39 4.97
C ARG A 39 -17.60 -31.91 5.03
N GLN A 40 -17.35 -31.21 3.94
CA GLN A 40 -17.81 -29.82 3.76
C GLN A 40 -19.24 -29.82 3.24
N GLN A 41 -20.04 -28.93 3.76
CA GLN A 41 -21.42 -28.71 3.34
C GLN A 41 -21.70 -27.22 3.31
N GLU A 42 -22.37 -26.74 2.25
CA GLU A 42 -22.85 -25.37 2.20
C GLU A 42 -23.84 -25.11 3.34
N LEU A 43 -23.68 -23.95 3.98
CA LEU A 43 -24.60 -23.51 5.03
C LEU A 43 -25.89 -23.05 4.37
N LYS A 44 -26.89 -23.95 4.31
CA LYS A 44 -28.24 -23.64 3.87
C LYS A 44 -29.11 -23.42 5.10
N GLY A 45 -29.33 -22.15 5.45
CA GLY A 45 -30.17 -21.82 6.60
C GLY A 45 -30.55 -20.36 6.62
N SER A 46 -31.60 -20.02 7.36
CA SER A 46 -31.92 -18.63 7.66
C SER A 46 -30.99 -18.17 8.77
N TYR A 47 -30.15 -17.18 8.50
CA TYR A 47 -29.37 -16.45 9.50
C TYR A 47 -29.62 -14.97 9.35
N ASP A 48 -29.44 -14.21 10.42
CA ASP A 48 -29.62 -12.78 10.40
C ASP A 48 -28.52 -12.15 9.53
N LEU A 49 -28.93 -11.42 8.50
CA LEU A 49 -28.00 -10.69 7.65
C LEU A 49 -27.50 -9.45 8.38
N PRO A 50 -26.18 -9.17 8.35
CA PRO A 50 -25.63 -7.96 8.92
C PRO A 50 -26.13 -6.71 8.18
N ASP A 51 -26.12 -5.55 8.86
CA ASP A 51 -26.45 -4.25 8.23
C ASP A 51 -25.34 -3.80 7.29
N ILE A 52 -25.31 -4.36 6.08
CA ILE A 52 -24.34 -3.99 5.05
C ILE A 52 -24.33 -2.50 4.74
N ILE A 53 -25.50 -1.84 4.78
CA ILE A 53 -25.59 -0.42 4.47
C ILE A 53 -24.93 0.41 5.56
N GLY A 54 -25.19 0.09 6.84
CA GLY A 54 -24.54 0.74 7.98
C GLY A 54 -23.02 0.54 7.96
N GLU A 55 -22.57 -0.69 7.73
CA GLU A 55 -21.15 -1.02 7.68
C GLU A 55 -20.39 -0.34 6.53
N LEU A 56 -21.01 -0.24 5.35
CA LEU A 56 -20.41 0.48 4.22
C LEU A 56 -20.46 2.00 4.41
N GLN A 57 -21.51 2.53 5.06
CA GLN A 57 -21.60 3.95 5.39
C GLN A 57 -20.51 4.37 6.37
N GLU A 58 -20.31 3.61 7.44
CA GLU A 58 -19.23 3.85 8.40
C GLU A 58 -17.85 3.80 7.73
N ALA A 59 -17.66 2.84 6.83
CA ALA A 59 -16.39 2.63 6.16
C ALA A 59 -16.03 3.69 5.09
N THR A 60 -17.01 4.41 4.53
CA THR A 60 -16.84 5.24 3.33
C THR A 60 -17.41 6.64 3.44
N SER A 61 -18.22 6.92 4.45
CA SER A 61 -18.99 8.16 4.61
C SER A 61 -19.94 8.50 3.43
N LEU A 62 -20.24 7.51 2.60
CA LEU A 62 -21.23 7.64 1.53
C LEU A 62 -22.65 7.70 2.10
N THR A 63 -23.58 8.33 1.37
CA THR A 63 -24.99 8.32 1.76
C THR A 63 -25.59 6.93 1.58
N ARG A 64 -26.58 6.56 2.41
CA ARG A 64 -27.30 5.30 2.30
C ARG A 64 -27.86 5.06 0.89
N LYS A 65 -28.39 6.11 0.28
CA LYS A 65 -28.94 6.05 -1.10
C LYS A 65 -27.84 5.65 -2.09
N THR A 66 -26.67 6.31 -2.04
CA THR A 66 -25.55 6.00 -2.93
C THR A 66 -25.08 4.55 -2.77
N ILE A 67 -25.02 4.06 -1.52
CA ILE A 67 -24.64 2.66 -1.23
C ILE A 67 -25.66 1.69 -1.83
N VAL A 68 -26.96 1.95 -1.62
CA VAL A 68 -28.02 1.10 -2.19
C VAL A 68 -27.95 1.08 -3.72
N ASP A 69 -27.80 2.25 -4.35
CA ASP A 69 -27.69 2.37 -5.81
C ASP A 69 -26.49 1.58 -6.35
N ILE A 70 -25.37 1.59 -5.64
CA ILE A 70 -24.17 0.80 -6.01
C ILE A 70 -24.41 -0.69 -5.85
N LEU A 71 -24.94 -1.12 -4.72
CA LEU A 71 -25.18 -2.53 -4.44
C LEU A 71 -26.19 -3.14 -5.40
N VAL A 72 -27.34 -2.47 -5.61
CA VAL A 72 -28.35 -2.90 -6.60
C VAL A 72 -27.79 -2.89 -8.01
N GLY A 73 -27.08 -1.81 -8.39
CA GLY A 73 -26.45 -1.69 -9.70
C GLY A 73 -25.36 -2.73 -9.98
N SER A 74 -24.75 -3.31 -8.94
CA SER A 74 -23.78 -4.39 -9.10
C SER A 74 -24.41 -5.70 -9.58
N GLY A 75 -25.68 -5.93 -9.25
CA GLY A 75 -26.39 -7.20 -9.59
C GLY A 75 -25.90 -8.41 -8.83
N ARG A 76 -25.08 -8.25 -7.76
CA ARG A 76 -24.42 -9.36 -7.04
C ARG A 76 -24.92 -9.57 -5.61
N LEU A 77 -26.13 -9.10 -5.29
CA LEU A 77 -26.69 -9.23 -3.93
C LEU A 77 -26.94 -10.69 -3.50
N GLU A 78 -27.07 -11.62 -4.42
CA GLU A 78 -27.19 -13.05 -4.10
C GLU A 78 -25.94 -13.58 -3.39
N GLU A 79 -24.75 -13.06 -3.75
CA GLU A 79 -23.50 -13.41 -3.08
C GLU A 79 -23.42 -12.86 -1.64
N PHE A 80 -24.03 -11.69 -1.41
CA PHE A 80 -24.19 -11.18 -0.02
C PHE A 80 -25.03 -12.13 0.83
N ILE A 81 -26.09 -12.70 0.28
CA ILE A 81 -26.91 -13.68 1.00
C ILE A 81 -26.11 -14.98 1.22
N ALA A 82 -25.29 -15.39 0.25
CA ALA A 82 -24.52 -16.63 0.33
C ALA A 82 -23.31 -16.53 1.28
N ASN A 83 -22.65 -15.38 1.36
CA ASN A 83 -21.51 -15.13 2.24
C ASN A 83 -21.41 -13.63 2.58
N PRO A 84 -22.14 -13.16 3.61
CA PRO A 84 -22.22 -11.75 3.97
C PRO A 84 -20.87 -11.12 4.30
N ASN A 85 -20.03 -11.84 5.04
CA ASN A 85 -18.76 -11.29 5.55
C ASN A 85 -17.78 -11.00 4.42
N ASP A 86 -17.58 -11.95 3.52
CA ASP A 86 -16.68 -11.78 2.39
C ASP A 86 -17.19 -10.74 1.40
N PHE A 87 -18.52 -10.70 1.19
CA PHE A 87 -19.14 -9.69 0.34
C PHE A 87 -18.94 -8.28 0.90
N ILE A 88 -19.19 -8.07 2.20
CA ILE A 88 -18.98 -6.78 2.86
C ILE A 88 -17.51 -6.38 2.81
N ALA A 89 -16.59 -7.31 3.07
CA ALA A 89 -15.16 -7.03 3.01
C ALA A 89 -14.70 -6.63 1.60
N MET A 90 -15.16 -7.33 0.57
CA MET A 90 -14.93 -7.00 -0.83
C MET A 90 -15.49 -5.61 -1.18
N ALA A 91 -16.76 -5.34 -0.84
CA ALA A 91 -17.41 -4.08 -1.13
C ALA A 91 -16.73 -2.89 -0.43
N LYS A 92 -16.39 -3.02 0.86
CA LYS A 92 -15.62 -2.01 1.61
C LYS A 92 -14.31 -1.66 0.91
N ARG A 93 -13.55 -2.67 0.52
CA ARG A 93 -12.28 -2.50 -0.18
C ARG A 93 -12.46 -1.74 -1.49
N ILE A 94 -13.40 -2.17 -2.34
CA ILE A 94 -13.64 -1.57 -3.65
C ILE A 94 -14.11 -0.12 -3.52
N LEU A 95 -15.04 0.15 -2.61
CA LEU A 95 -15.57 1.50 -2.42
C LEU A 95 -14.48 2.46 -1.91
N ARG A 96 -13.69 2.05 -0.91
CA ARG A 96 -12.57 2.86 -0.41
C ARG A 96 -11.54 3.16 -1.49
N ASN A 97 -11.21 2.19 -2.31
CA ASN A 97 -10.25 2.36 -3.41
C ASN A 97 -10.78 3.34 -4.46
N THR A 98 -12.04 3.17 -4.87
CA THR A 98 -12.67 4.07 -5.86
C THR A 98 -12.77 5.50 -5.33
N LEU A 99 -13.09 5.67 -4.05
CA LEU A 99 -13.12 7.00 -3.41
C LEU A 99 -11.73 7.63 -3.38
N ALA A 100 -10.71 6.87 -2.98
CA ALA A 100 -9.32 7.34 -2.98
C ALA A 100 -8.88 7.83 -4.37
N GLU A 101 -9.19 7.08 -5.43
CA GLU A 101 -8.92 7.50 -6.81
C GLU A 101 -9.64 8.80 -7.19
N LEU A 102 -10.93 8.90 -6.86
CA LEU A 102 -11.73 10.09 -7.18
C LEU A 102 -11.23 11.34 -6.46
N VAL A 103 -10.85 11.18 -5.18
CA VAL A 103 -10.30 12.29 -4.38
C VAL A 103 -8.96 12.76 -4.96
N VAL A 104 -8.06 11.83 -5.30
CA VAL A 104 -6.79 12.17 -5.94
C VAL A 104 -6.99 12.88 -7.27
N ASP A 105 -7.97 12.44 -8.07
CA ASP A 105 -8.25 13.08 -9.37
C ASP A 105 -8.85 14.49 -9.23
N GLY A 106 -9.53 14.79 -8.12
CA GLY A 106 -10.14 16.08 -7.84
C GLY A 106 -9.22 17.14 -7.22
N VAL A 107 -8.00 16.77 -6.78
CA VAL A 107 -7.08 17.71 -6.10
C VAL A 107 -6.11 18.35 -7.10
N GLN A 108 -5.94 19.67 -6.97
CA GLN A 108 -4.87 20.43 -7.62
C GLN A 108 -3.83 20.81 -6.59
N TYR A 109 -2.55 20.72 -6.98
CA TYR A 109 -1.43 21.13 -6.15
C TYR A 109 -0.91 22.48 -6.63
N GLU A 110 -0.65 23.40 -5.68
CA GLU A 110 -0.05 24.70 -5.95
C GLU A 110 1.20 24.87 -5.09
N ARG A 111 2.23 25.48 -5.67
CA ARG A 111 3.47 25.77 -4.95
C ARG A 111 3.25 26.90 -3.95
N ILE A 112 3.49 26.65 -2.67
CA ILE A 112 3.50 27.68 -1.63
C ILE A 112 4.88 28.33 -1.63
N ALA A 113 4.95 29.64 -1.95
CA ALA A 113 6.19 30.38 -1.96
C ALA A 113 6.81 30.43 -0.55
N GLY A 114 8.12 30.15 -0.46
CA GLY A 114 8.86 30.18 0.80
C GLY A 114 8.79 28.92 1.66
N SER A 115 8.03 27.90 1.24
CA SER A 115 8.06 26.59 1.90
C SER A 115 9.23 25.77 1.34
N VAL A 116 10.27 25.56 2.17
CA VAL A 116 11.45 24.75 1.85
C VAL A 116 11.76 23.82 3.01
N TYR A 117 12.15 22.60 2.72
CA TYR A 117 12.72 21.68 3.70
C TYR A 117 14.20 21.96 3.85
N GLU A 118 14.65 22.28 5.04
CA GLU A 118 16.08 22.46 5.32
C GLU A 118 16.70 21.09 5.70
N LEU A 119 17.81 20.74 5.05
CA LEU A 119 18.57 19.50 5.29
C LEU A 119 18.92 19.29 6.80
N ARG A 120 19.13 20.35 7.55
CA ARG A 120 19.41 20.25 8.99
C ARG A 120 18.21 19.80 9.81
N GLU A 121 16.99 20.02 9.34
CA GLU A 121 15.78 19.50 10.02
C GLU A 121 15.67 17.99 9.88
N LEU A 122 16.23 17.44 8.80
CA LEU A 122 16.31 16.01 8.54
C LEU A 122 17.38 15.30 9.38
N ARG A 123 18.36 16.03 9.92
CA ARG A 123 19.51 15.47 10.67
C ARG A 123 19.24 15.17 12.15
N LYS A 124 18.22 15.78 12.77
CA LYS A 124 18.05 15.74 14.24
C LYS A 124 17.68 14.38 14.82
N ASP A 125 17.20 13.45 14.04
CA ASP A 125 16.70 12.15 14.52
C ASP A 125 17.70 10.99 14.31
N GLY A 126 18.84 11.25 13.69
CA GLY A 126 19.82 10.21 13.34
C GLY A 126 20.58 9.58 14.52
N GLU A 127 20.43 10.08 15.74
CA GLU A 127 21.11 9.51 16.91
C GLU A 127 20.30 8.42 17.62
N GLU A 128 18.98 8.49 17.61
CA GLU A 128 18.11 7.48 18.24
C GLU A 128 17.90 6.23 17.36
N GLU A 129 18.07 6.36 16.04
CA GLU A 129 17.92 5.23 15.09
C GLU A 129 19.16 4.32 15.01
N LYS A 130 20.33 4.79 15.43
CA LYS A 130 21.59 4.04 15.31
C LYS A 130 21.63 2.70 16.05
N GLU A 131 20.84 2.53 17.11
CA GLU A 131 20.85 1.28 17.89
C GLU A 131 19.93 0.19 17.32
N ARG A 132 19.02 0.52 16.40
CA ARG A 132 17.97 -0.41 15.99
C ARG A 132 18.34 -1.38 14.87
N PHE A 133 19.34 -1.08 14.00
CA PHE A 133 19.40 -1.73 12.69
C PHE A 133 20.81 -2.05 12.18
N LEU A 134 21.70 -2.55 13.00
CA LEU A 134 23.04 -2.97 12.55
C LEU A 134 22.99 -3.95 11.36
N ASP A 135 21.95 -4.77 11.29
CA ASP A 135 21.76 -5.76 10.20
C ASP A 135 21.11 -5.19 8.95
N GLN A 136 20.62 -3.94 8.99
CA GLN A 136 19.92 -3.25 7.90
C GLN A 136 20.65 -1.98 7.47
N MET A 137 21.97 -1.95 7.63
CA MET A 137 22.80 -0.82 7.24
C MET A 137 23.70 -1.20 6.07
N TYR A 138 23.61 -0.42 5.00
CA TYR A 138 24.56 -0.46 3.89
C TYR A 138 25.61 0.63 4.08
N LYS A 139 26.87 0.25 4.22
CA LYS A 139 27.99 1.20 4.28
C LYS A 139 28.32 1.66 2.89
N LEU A 140 28.31 2.98 2.68
CA LEU A 140 28.65 3.57 1.38
C LEU A 140 30.16 3.41 1.09
N GLU A 141 30.47 3.06 -0.15
CA GLU A 141 31.83 3.04 -0.67
C GLU A 141 32.28 4.46 -1.03
N ASN A 142 31.34 5.31 -1.49
CA ASN A 142 31.56 6.70 -1.88
C ASN A 142 30.77 7.65 -0.96
N ALA A 143 31.23 7.82 0.27
CA ALA A 143 30.53 8.60 1.29
C ALA A 143 30.28 10.08 0.92
N ASP A 144 31.04 10.64 0.00
CA ASP A 144 30.86 12.02 -0.53
C ASP A 144 29.58 12.20 -1.34
N LYS A 145 28.96 11.11 -1.79
CA LYS A 145 27.66 11.12 -2.51
C LYS A 145 26.45 11.17 -1.60
N SER A 146 26.63 11.16 -0.29
CA SER A 146 25.55 11.20 0.67
C SER A 146 25.90 12.07 1.88
N ASN A 147 24.87 12.48 2.62
CA ASN A 147 25.07 13.18 3.89
C ASN A 147 25.38 12.23 5.06
N PHE A 148 25.40 10.94 4.83
CA PHE A 148 25.65 9.91 5.81
C PHE A 148 26.60 8.85 5.26
N ASP A 149 27.38 8.22 6.14
CA ASP A 149 28.29 7.13 5.79
C ASP A 149 27.56 5.81 5.53
N TYR A 150 26.28 5.74 5.91
CA TYR A 150 25.45 4.54 5.83
C TYR A 150 24.04 4.88 5.35
N VAL A 151 23.45 3.95 4.64
CA VAL A 151 22.02 3.94 4.31
C VAL A 151 21.34 2.87 5.13
N ILE A 152 20.29 3.24 5.88
CA ILE A 152 19.41 2.30 6.56
C ILE A 152 18.32 1.92 5.57
N TYR A 153 18.12 0.64 5.33
CA TYR A 153 17.11 0.13 4.40
C TYR A 153 16.10 -0.76 5.13
N ASP A 154 14.84 -0.68 4.69
CA ASP A 154 13.73 -1.47 5.24
C ASP A 154 13.40 -2.69 4.37
N SER A 155 13.97 -2.75 3.17
CA SER A 155 13.70 -3.80 2.20
C SER A 155 14.92 -4.09 1.31
N ASP A 156 14.97 -5.30 0.75
CA ASP A 156 16.03 -5.70 -0.17
C ASP A 156 16.07 -4.86 -1.48
N PRO A 157 14.94 -4.46 -2.09
CA PRO A 157 14.95 -3.49 -3.18
C PRO A 157 15.61 -2.16 -2.84
N GLU A 158 15.41 -1.64 -1.63
CA GLU A 158 16.05 -0.39 -1.19
C GLU A 158 17.56 -0.56 -1.06
N ARG A 159 18.02 -1.68 -0.50
CA ARG A 159 19.44 -2.00 -0.40
C ARG A 159 20.10 -2.06 -1.78
N GLN A 160 19.50 -2.81 -2.72
CA GLN A 160 20.00 -2.90 -4.09
C GLN A 160 20.03 -1.54 -4.80
N PHE A 161 19.05 -0.69 -4.51
CA PHE A 161 19.00 0.65 -5.09
C PHE A 161 20.09 1.56 -4.52
N ALA A 162 20.35 1.49 -3.21
CA ALA A 162 21.46 2.20 -2.57
C ALA A 162 22.82 1.79 -3.17
N GLU A 163 23.08 0.49 -3.32
CA GLU A 163 24.29 -0.05 -3.94
C GLU A 163 24.46 0.44 -5.38
N LEU A 164 23.36 0.48 -6.14
CA LEU A 164 23.37 0.98 -7.51
C LEU A 164 23.71 2.48 -7.58
N LEU A 165 23.11 3.31 -6.72
CA LEU A 165 23.37 4.75 -6.68
C LEU A 165 24.81 5.06 -6.26
N ASP A 166 25.32 4.34 -5.28
CA ASP A 166 26.68 4.50 -4.78
C ASP A 166 27.74 4.19 -5.85
N GLY A 167 27.52 3.11 -6.63
CA GLY A 167 28.44 2.69 -7.69
C GLY A 167 28.41 3.52 -8.97
N ARG A 168 27.43 4.43 -9.17
CA ARG A 168 27.27 5.19 -10.42
C ARG A 168 28.05 6.50 -10.41
N GLU A 169 28.86 6.76 -11.43
CA GLU A 169 29.65 7.99 -11.56
C GLU A 169 28.81 9.23 -11.84
N ASP A 170 27.66 9.08 -12.52
CA ASP A 170 26.77 10.18 -12.87
C ASP A 170 25.89 10.65 -11.69
N ILE A 171 25.87 9.92 -10.57
CA ILE A 171 25.19 10.34 -9.34
C ILE A 171 26.13 11.18 -8.49
N LYS A 172 25.71 12.42 -8.25
CA LYS A 172 26.45 13.38 -7.44
C LYS A 172 26.09 13.29 -5.95
N LEU A 173 24.79 13.20 -5.68
CA LEU A 173 24.26 13.12 -4.32
C LEU A 173 23.02 12.24 -4.32
N PHE A 174 22.88 11.43 -3.30
CA PHE A 174 21.64 10.74 -3.01
C PHE A 174 21.43 10.58 -1.50
N MET A 175 20.17 10.49 -1.10
CA MET A 175 19.81 10.21 0.29
C MET A 175 18.51 9.43 0.36
N LYS A 176 18.42 8.51 1.31
CA LYS A 176 17.14 7.97 1.73
C LYS A 176 16.43 9.03 2.57
N LEU A 177 15.20 9.38 2.17
CA LEU A 177 14.42 10.38 2.87
C LEU A 177 13.92 9.82 4.20
N PRO A 178 14.06 10.56 5.31
CA PRO A 178 13.62 10.09 6.62
C PRO A 178 12.09 10.07 6.71
N ASP A 179 11.56 9.25 7.60
CA ASP A 179 10.11 9.07 7.82
C ASP A 179 9.34 10.35 8.14
N LYS A 180 10.03 11.36 8.67
CA LYS A 180 9.44 12.68 8.91
C LYS A 180 9.27 13.53 7.66
N PHE A 181 9.97 13.23 6.58
CA PHE A 181 9.75 13.87 5.30
C PHE A 181 8.44 13.37 4.71
N LYS A 182 7.36 14.08 4.97
CA LYS A 182 6.02 13.70 4.51
C LYS A 182 5.44 14.81 3.67
N ILE A 183 4.85 14.41 2.55
CA ILE A 183 3.98 15.25 1.75
C ILE A 183 2.53 14.90 2.05
N ASP A 184 1.71 15.92 2.23
CA ASP A 184 0.29 15.74 2.45
C ASP A 184 -0.38 15.33 1.14
N THR A 185 -1.13 14.25 1.19
CA THR A 185 -1.94 13.79 0.07
C THR A 185 -3.39 13.62 0.51
N PRO A 186 -4.34 13.70 -0.43
CA PRO A 186 -5.76 13.53 -0.11
C PRO A 186 -6.13 12.18 0.49
N VAL A 187 -5.23 11.21 0.38
CA VAL A 187 -5.39 9.84 0.89
C VAL A 187 -4.46 9.53 2.06
N GLY A 188 -3.97 10.57 2.71
CA GLY A 188 -3.07 10.51 3.87
C GLY A 188 -1.62 10.85 3.54
N PRO A 189 -0.79 11.04 4.55
CA PRO A 189 0.61 11.43 4.36
C PRO A 189 1.38 10.37 3.57
N TYR A 190 2.30 10.83 2.74
CA TYR A 190 3.18 10.01 1.91
C TYR A 190 4.62 10.41 2.12
N ASN A 191 5.50 9.43 2.27
CA ASN A 191 6.93 9.62 2.38
C ASN A 191 7.59 8.88 1.20
N PRO A 192 8.20 9.60 0.25
CA PRO A 192 8.99 8.98 -0.81
C PRO A 192 10.31 8.45 -0.24
N ASP A 193 10.88 7.43 -0.89
CA ASP A 193 12.07 6.76 -0.36
C ASP A 193 13.36 7.56 -0.61
N TRP A 194 13.55 8.16 -1.79
CA TRP A 194 14.84 8.69 -2.23
C TRP A 194 14.77 10.08 -2.85
N ALA A 195 15.76 10.91 -2.52
CA ALA A 195 16.11 12.12 -3.25
C ALA A 195 17.49 11.95 -3.88
N ILE A 196 17.62 12.30 -5.17
CA ILE A 196 18.82 12.04 -5.97
C ILE A 196 19.17 13.29 -6.78
N VAL A 197 20.45 13.63 -6.86
CA VAL A 197 21.00 14.63 -7.77
C VAL A 197 21.94 13.94 -8.74
N LYS A 198 21.66 14.10 -10.02
CA LYS A 198 22.42 13.49 -11.12
C LYS A 198 23.13 14.56 -11.95
N HIS A 199 24.33 14.25 -12.44
CA HIS A 199 24.98 15.00 -13.50
C HIS A 199 24.47 14.55 -14.87
N GLU A 200 24.03 15.50 -15.67
CA GLU A 200 23.63 15.25 -17.06
C GLU A 200 24.16 16.36 -17.96
N ASP A 201 24.88 15.99 -19.02
CA ASP A 201 25.46 16.91 -20.03
C ASP A 201 26.35 18.03 -19.47
N GLY A 202 27.06 17.79 -18.37
CA GLY A 202 27.98 18.76 -17.76
C GLY A 202 27.31 19.78 -16.84
N GLU A 203 26.02 19.74 -16.69
CA GLU A 203 25.25 20.52 -15.70
C GLU A 203 24.80 19.66 -14.54
N GLU A 204 24.77 20.23 -13.33
CA GLU A 204 24.13 19.59 -12.19
C GLU A 204 22.62 19.62 -12.44
N ARG A 205 22.09 18.56 -12.97
CA ARG A 205 20.68 18.30 -13.10
C ARG A 205 20.35 17.12 -12.21
N VAL A 206 19.39 17.12 -11.60
CA VAL A 206 17.99 17.26 -11.40
C VAL A 206 17.68 16.67 -10.05
N TYR A 207 16.83 17.26 -9.37
CA TYR A 207 16.20 16.68 -8.20
C TYR A 207 15.28 15.56 -8.67
N MET A 208 15.74 14.32 -8.61
CA MET A 208 14.94 13.14 -8.90
C MET A 208 14.39 12.59 -7.59
N ILE A 209 13.12 12.28 -7.56
CA ILE A 209 12.49 11.57 -6.44
C ILE A 209 12.15 10.16 -6.91
N ARG A 210 12.56 9.17 -6.13
CA ARG A 210 12.32 7.76 -6.43
C ARG A 210 11.60 7.06 -5.29
N GLU A 211 10.72 6.21 -5.67
CA GLU A 211 10.04 5.25 -4.80
C GLU A 211 10.51 3.85 -5.18
N THR A 212 10.99 3.06 -4.23
CA THR A 212 11.44 1.70 -4.48
C THR A 212 10.35 0.70 -4.14
N LYS A 213 10.07 -0.19 -5.07
CA LYS A 213 9.06 -1.23 -4.89
C LYS A 213 9.58 -2.58 -5.40
N SER A 214 9.02 -3.65 -4.86
CA SER A 214 9.32 -5.01 -5.33
C SER A 214 8.69 -5.32 -6.69
N THR A 215 7.70 -4.55 -7.14
CA THR A 215 7.00 -4.74 -8.41
C THR A 215 6.50 -3.45 -9.04
N GLU A 216 6.56 -3.36 -10.38
CA GLU A 216 5.91 -2.30 -11.15
C GLU A 216 4.39 -2.52 -11.29
N ASP A 217 3.92 -3.74 -11.09
CA ASP A 217 2.52 -4.11 -11.30
C ASP A 217 1.61 -3.42 -10.28
N GLU A 218 0.87 -2.42 -10.73
CA GLU A 218 -0.07 -1.65 -9.90
C GLU A 218 -1.18 -2.51 -9.31
N VAL A 219 -1.53 -3.63 -9.98
CA VAL A 219 -2.56 -4.55 -9.50
C VAL A 219 -2.09 -5.30 -8.26
N LYS A 220 -0.78 -5.56 -8.15
CA LYS A 220 -0.18 -6.23 -7.00
C LYS A 220 0.07 -5.31 -5.80
N ARG A 221 0.04 -3.99 -6.01
CA ARG A 221 0.16 -3.00 -4.94
C ARG A 221 -1.19 -2.72 -4.29
N ARG A 222 -1.17 -2.23 -3.06
CA ARG A 222 -2.40 -1.79 -2.39
C ARG A 222 -2.94 -0.56 -3.12
N PRO A 223 -4.26 -0.49 -3.41
CA PRO A 223 -4.83 0.66 -4.14
C PRO A 223 -4.60 2.01 -3.47
N THR A 224 -4.60 2.06 -2.13
CA THR A 224 -4.24 3.27 -1.38
C THR A 224 -2.80 3.71 -1.62
N GLU A 225 -1.90 2.77 -1.85
CA GLU A 225 -0.51 3.01 -2.19
C GLU A 225 -0.38 3.60 -3.61
N ASN A 226 -1.08 3.03 -4.58
CA ASN A 226 -1.16 3.60 -5.94
C ASN A 226 -1.73 5.02 -5.94
N ALA A 227 -2.75 5.28 -5.12
CA ALA A 227 -3.32 6.61 -4.97
C ALA A 227 -2.32 7.61 -4.36
N LYS A 228 -1.53 7.20 -3.37
CA LYS A 228 -0.44 8.02 -2.80
C LYS A 228 0.66 8.31 -3.82
N ILE A 229 1.12 7.30 -4.55
CA ILE A 229 2.12 7.46 -5.63
C ILE A 229 1.63 8.44 -6.70
N LYS A 230 0.37 8.33 -7.13
CA LYS A 230 -0.23 9.25 -8.10
C LYS A 230 -0.31 10.68 -7.57
N SER A 231 -0.67 10.85 -6.30
CA SER A 231 -0.70 12.15 -5.64
C SER A 231 0.69 12.76 -5.53
N ALA A 232 1.68 11.97 -5.14
CA ALA A 232 3.08 12.39 -5.04
C ALA A 232 3.62 12.87 -6.38
N LYS A 233 3.37 12.14 -7.45
CA LYS A 233 3.78 12.54 -8.80
C LYS A 233 3.24 13.93 -9.15
N ARG A 234 1.95 14.19 -8.93
CA ARG A 234 1.33 15.50 -9.17
C ARG A 234 1.90 16.60 -8.29
N HIS A 235 2.16 16.27 -7.01
CA HIS A 235 2.76 17.21 -6.07
C HIS A 235 4.16 17.65 -6.55
N PHE A 236 5.03 16.71 -6.89
CA PHE A 236 6.38 17.01 -7.36
C PHE A 236 6.39 17.77 -8.69
N GLU A 237 5.51 17.42 -9.63
CA GLU A 237 5.30 18.17 -10.86
C GLU A 237 4.91 19.64 -10.59
N ALA A 238 3.99 19.87 -9.64
CA ALA A 238 3.50 21.23 -9.30
C ALA A 238 4.59 22.10 -8.65
N ILE A 239 5.53 21.53 -7.88
CA ILE A 239 6.62 22.27 -7.26
C ILE A 239 7.87 22.36 -8.15
N GLY A 240 7.81 21.82 -9.37
CA GLY A 240 8.91 21.91 -10.36
C GLY A 240 9.94 20.78 -10.24
N VAL A 241 9.68 19.74 -9.48
CA VAL A 241 10.46 18.50 -9.45
C VAL A 241 9.79 17.51 -10.41
N GLY A 242 10.09 17.66 -11.71
CA GLY A 242 9.39 16.91 -12.76
C GLY A 242 9.75 15.42 -12.87
N ASP A 243 10.78 14.95 -12.16
CA ASP A 243 11.25 13.57 -12.30
C ASP A 243 10.96 12.74 -11.03
N TYR A 244 9.70 12.35 -10.90
CA TYR A 244 9.25 11.35 -9.93
C TYR A 244 8.94 10.02 -10.61
N ALA A 245 9.54 8.93 -10.15
CA ALA A 245 9.28 7.59 -10.67
C ALA A 245 9.35 6.49 -9.61
N VAL A 246 8.63 5.39 -9.90
CA VAL A 246 8.78 4.13 -9.15
C VAL A 246 9.90 3.31 -9.79
N SER A 247 10.84 2.86 -8.99
CA SER A 247 11.97 2.01 -9.36
C SER A 247 11.82 0.60 -8.78
N VAL A 248 12.13 -0.41 -9.57
CA VAL A 248 12.04 -1.82 -9.15
C VAL A 248 13.30 -2.58 -9.55
N PRO A 249 13.63 -3.69 -8.87
CA PRO A 249 14.75 -4.55 -9.23
C PRO A 249 14.72 -4.96 -10.71
N GLY A 250 15.85 -4.78 -11.39
CA GLY A 250 15.99 -5.07 -12.83
C GLY A 250 15.44 -4.01 -13.80
N LYS A 251 14.74 -2.98 -13.29
CA LYS A 251 14.23 -1.83 -14.06
C LYS A 251 14.38 -0.53 -13.26
N TRP A 252 15.61 -0.27 -12.85
CA TRP A 252 15.92 0.95 -12.12
C TRP A 252 15.79 2.19 -13.02
N ARG A 253 14.98 3.13 -12.58
CA ARG A 253 14.79 4.42 -13.28
C ARG A 253 15.67 5.48 -12.62
N ILE A 254 16.77 5.83 -13.29
CA ILE A 254 17.76 6.82 -12.84
C ILE A 254 18.11 7.76 -13.99
#